data_cc0716b00c6574d69f449bcf754aa4cf
#
_entry.id   cc0716b00c6574d69f449bcf754aa4cf
#
_cell.length_a   1.000
_cell.length_b   1.000
_cell.length_c   1.000
_cell.angle_alpha   90.00
_cell.angle_beta   90.00
_cell.angle_gamma   90.00
#
_symmetry.space_group_name_H-M   'P 1'
#
loop_
_entity.id
_entity.type
_entity.pdbx_description
1 polymer ?
#
loop_
_entity_poly.entity_id
_entity_poly.type
_entity_poly.pdbx_seq_one_letter_code
_entity_poly.pdbx_strand_id
1 'polypeptide(L)'
;MIIGIDLGTTNSLAACFQDGRAVIIPNRLRKNLTPSIVAVDELAQILVGETAREYGQLHPERTAEVFKRFMGSERQYDLGGHKFRAEDLSAMVLRSLKEDAEAFLGEPVTEAVISVPAYFDDKRRRATKAAGELAGLKVERIISEPTAAAITYGLYEKTENTRFLVFDLGGGTFDVSILELAGPILEVRAVAGDNYLGGENFTRVLEEAFFARNEIDEEKLDRKTAAMIHQAAENCKKRFGQENPVEMCCAVGGQEKRLVLSHKEYEDLCEPLLERLRKPLQRSIADAHVRLSDIDEVVLVGGATRMPVVRDFVVKLFHKFPDVTVHPDEAVALGAAVQGAMKSRNREVKEMILTDVRSEERRVGKECRSRWSPYH
;
A
#
# COMPACT_ATOMS: atom_id res chain seq x y z
N MET A 1 -2.50 -11.48 -22.63
CA MET A 1 -1.66 -11.91 -21.47
C MET A 1 -2.33 -11.53 -20.15
N ILE A 2 -2.03 -12.24 -19.02
CA ILE A 2 -2.48 -11.89 -17.65
C ILE A 2 -1.39 -11.10 -16.96
N ILE A 3 -1.76 -9.96 -16.35
CA ILE A 3 -0.84 -9.17 -15.51
C ILE A 3 -1.29 -9.19 -14.05
N GLY A 4 -0.34 -9.01 -13.13
CA GLY A 4 -0.59 -8.72 -11.72
C GLY A 4 -0.59 -7.22 -11.48
N ILE A 5 -1.56 -6.72 -10.74
CA ILE A 5 -1.63 -5.29 -10.41
C ILE A 5 -1.74 -5.13 -8.90
N ASP A 6 -0.85 -4.34 -8.34
CA ASP A 6 -1.04 -3.72 -7.03
C ASP A 6 -1.71 -2.37 -7.21
N LEU A 7 -3.00 -2.30 -6.89
CA LEU A 7 -3.76 -1.05 -6.89
C LEU A 7 -3.62 -0.40 -5.52
N GLY A 8 -2.54 0.34 -5.29
CA GLY A 8 -2.25 0.96 -3.99
C GLY A 8 -3.02 2.25 -3.72
N THR A 9 -3.09 2.68 -2.47
CA THR A 9 -3.73 3.94 -2.06
C THR A 9 -2.96 5.16 -2.55
N THR A 10 -1.63 5.09 -2.52
CA THR A 10 -0.72 6.20 -2.90
C THR A 10 -0.04 5.94 -4.24
N ASN A 11 0.45 4.72 -4.46
CA ASN A 11 1.10 4.30 -5.69
C ASN A 11 0.55 2.95 -6.13
N SER A 12 0.52 2.72 -7.44
CA SER A 12 0.12 1.47 -8.07
C SER A 12 1.23 0.93 -8.96
N LEU A 13 1.28 -0.39 -9.12
CA LEU A 13 2.28 -1.07 -9.94
C LEU A 13 1.62 -2.17 -10.76
N ALA A 14 2.25 -2.49 -11.89
CA ALA A 14 1.94 -3.67 -12.67
C ALA A 14 3.15 -4.60 -12.78
N ALA A 15 2.90 -5.89 -12.86
CA ALA A 15 3.91 -6.92 -13.07
C ALA A 15 3.40 -8.00 -14.02
N CYS A 16 4.31 -8.69 -14.70
CA CYS A 16 4.01 -9.85 -15.52
C CYS A 16 4.88 -11.03 -15.11
N PHE A 17 4.50 -12.23 -15.56
CA PHE A 17 5.30 -13.42 -15.36
C PHE A 17 5.92 -13.82 -16.71
N GLN A 18 7.25 -13.74 -16.81
CA GLN A 18 8.03 -14.06 -18.01
C GLN A 18 9.29 -14.83 -17.61
N ASP A 19 9.72 -15.78 -18.44
CA ASP A 19 10.96 -16.53 -18.28
C ASP A 19 11.14 -17.13 -16.87
N GLY A 20 10.06 -17.73 -16.33
CA GLY A 20 10.07 -18.39 -15.02
C GLY A 20 10.06 -17.47 -13.81
N ARG A 21 9.89 -16.16 -13.99
CA ARG A 21 9.89 -15.18 -12.89
C ARG A 21 8.87 -14.06 -13.08
N ALA A 22 8.46 -13.47 -11.96
CA ALA A 22 7.69 -12.24 -11.99
C ALA A 22 8.62 -11.02 -12.20
N VAL A 23 8.19 -10.09 -13.04
CA VAL A 23 8.95 -8.90 -13.42
C VAL A 23 8.04 -7.68 -13.34
N ILE A 24 8.51 -6.60 -12.72
CA ILE A 24 7.79 -5.32 -12.69
C ILE A 24 7.76 -4.70 -14.07
N ILE A 25 6.61 -4.19 -14.45
CA ILE A 25 6.40 -3.44 -15.68
C ILE A 25 6.60 -1.95 -15.37
N PRO A 26 7.64 -1.31 -15.94
CA PRO A 26 7.82 0.13 -15.77
C PRO A 26 6.74 0.91 -16.53
N ASN A 27 6.33 2.04 -15.99
CA ASN A 27 5.43 2.95 -16.67
C ASN A 27 6.12 3.70 -17.82
N ARG A 28 5.37 4.51 -18.58
CA ARG A 28 5.87 5.31 -19.72
C ARG A 28 6.99 6.30 -19.36
N LEU A 29 7.16 6.64 -18.06
CA LEU A 29 8.27 7.44 -17.55
C LEU A 29 9.45 6.58 -17.08
N ARG A 30 9.45 5.27 -17.33
CA ARG A 30 10.44 4.28 -16.91
C ARG A 30 10.59 4.19 -15.38
N LYS A 31 9.52 4.50 -14.64
CA LYS A 31 9.44 4.34 -13.18
C LYS A 31 8.60 3.09 -12.88
N ASN A 32 8.97 2.36 -11.83
CA ASN A 32 8.22 1.18 -11.38
C ASN A 32 6.89 1.56 -10.70
N LEU A 33 6.85 2.75 -10.07
CA LEU A 33 5.71 3.26 -9.34
C LEU A 33 4.93 4.26 -10.18
N THR A 34 3.61 4.09 -10.23
CA THR A 34 2.67 5.06 -10.80
C THR A 34 1.83 5.63 -9.67
N PRO A 35 1.87 6.94 -9.39
CA PRO A 35 1.02 7.56 -8.39
C PRO A 35 -0.46 7.27 -8.65
N SER A 36 -1.20 6.89 -7.60
CA SER A 36 -2.64 6.68 -7.66
C SER A 36 -3.38 8.03 -7.58
N ILE A 37 -3.08 8.91 -8.53
CA ILE A 37 -3.60 10.27 -8.63
C ILE A 37 -4.24 10.47 -10.01
N VAL A 38 -5.39 11.12 -10.03
CA VAL A 38 -6.13 11.45 -11.25
C VAL A 38 -6.49 12.94 -11.22
N ALA A 39 -6.29 13.62 -12.32
CA ALA A 39 -6.72 14.99 -12.50
C ALA A 39 -7.47 15.19 -13.82
N VAL A 40 -8.28 16.25 -13.90
CA VAL A 40 -8.96 16.67 -15.14
C VAL A 40 -8.52 18.11 -15.44
N ASP A 41 -7.84 18.29 -16.57
CA ASP A 41 -7.36 19.61 -16.98
C ASP A 41 -8.48 20.53 -17.49
N GLU A 42 -8.13 21.75 -17.91
CA GLU A 42 -9.07 22.73 -18.43
C GLU A 42 -9.71 22.32 -19.77
N LEU A 43 -9.07 21.40 -20.50
CA LEU A 43 -9.56 20.85 -21.76
C LEU A 43 -10.36 19.55 -21.56
N ALA A 44 -10.71 19.22 -20.31
CA ALA A 44 -11.36 17.98 -19.89
C ALA A 44 -10.55 16.70 -20.24
N GLN A 45 -9.21 16.80 -20.33
CA GLN A 45 -8.35 15.66 -20.50
C GLN A 45 -8.05 15.02 -19.15
N ILE A 46 -8.07 13.69 -19.12
CA ILE A 46 -7.76 12.92 -17.92
C ILE A 46 -6.24 12.74 -17.82
N LEU A 47 -5.68 13.21 -16.73
CA LEU A 47 -4.28 13.02 -16.36
C LEU A 47 -4.19 11.95 -15.27
N VAL A 48 -3.19 11.07 -15.35
CA VAL A 48 -2.98 9.98 -14.37
C VAL A 48 -1.51 9.92 -13.96
N GLY A 49 -1.26 9.57 -12.72
CA GLY A 49 0.09 9.33 -12.22
C GLY A 49 0.88 10.60 -11.96
N GLU A 50 2.13 10.62 -12.39
CA GLU A 50 3.06 11.76 -12.14
C GLU A 50 2.55 13.07 -12.74
N THR A 51 2.01 13.01 -13.97
CA THR A 51 1.45 14.18 -14.64
C THR A 51 0.28 14.77 -13.85
N ALA A 52 -0.60 13.90 -13.28
CA ALA A 52 -1.69 14.36 -12.42
C ALA A 52 -1.16 14.93 -11.11
N ARG A 53 -0.08 14.38 -10.55
CA ARG A 53 0.56 14.89 -9.33
C ARG A 53 1.13 16.28 -9.55
N GLU A 54 1.87 16.49 -10.64
CA GLU A 54 2.45 17.80 -10.98
C GLU A 54 1.35 18.84 -11.23
N TYR A 55 0.32 18.46 -11.99
CA TYR A 55 -0.83 19.34 -12.24
C TYR A 55 -1.58 19.70 -10.94
N GLY A 56 -1.76 18.73 -10.05
CA GLY A 56 -2.46 18.89 -8.78
C GLY A 56 -1.80 19.87 -7.80
N GLN A 57 -0.49 20.13 -7.94
CA GLN A 57 0.18 21.15 -7.12
C GLN A 57 -0.36 22.56 -7.38
N LEU A 58 -0.84 22.81 -8.59
CA LEU A 58 -1.41 24.11 -8.99
C LEU A 58 -2.95 24.08 -9.01
N HIS A 59 -3.54 22.89 -9.22
CA HIS A 59 -4.98 22.71 -9.41
C HIS A 59 -5.54 21.59 -8.50
N PRO A 60 -5.42 21.73 -7.17
CA PRO A 60 -5.88 20.70 -6.23
C PRO A 60 -7.39 20.43 -6.31
N GLU A 61 -8.20 21.43 -6.73
CA GLU A 61 -9.65 21.33 -6.92
C GLU A 61 -10.04 20.46 -8.14
N ARG A 62 -9.08 20.19 -9.03
CA ARG A 62 -9.24 19.35 -10.23
C ARG A 62 -8.54 18.01 -10.10
N THR A 63 -8.05 17.67 -8.91
CA THR A 63 -7.21 16.50 -8.67
C THR A 63 -7.78 15.65 -7.54
N ALA A 64 -7.78 14.34 -7.72
CA ALA A 64 -8.19 13.36 -6.72
C ALA A 64 -7.06 12.41 -6.39
N GLU A 65 -6.89 12.18 -5.10
CA GLU A 65 -5.93 11.22 -4.54
C GLU A 65 -6.58 10.44 -3.38
N VAL A 66 -5.94 9.36 -2.94
CA VAL A 66 -6.38 8.55 -1.80
C VAL A 66 -7.81 7.98 -1.95
N PHE A 67 -8.36 7.96 -3.15
CA PHE A 67 -9.74 7.53 -3.42
C PHE A 67 -9.97 6.04 -3.18
N LYS A 68 -8.94 5.18 -3.21
CA LYS A 68 -9.06 3.74 -2.88
C LYS A 68 -9.71 3.50 -1.51
N ARG A 69 -9.50 4.40 -0.54
CA ARG A 69 -10.15 4.31 0.79
C ARG A 69 -11.68 4.31 0.73
N PHE A 70 -12.25 4.86 -0.34
CA PHE A 70 -13.69 5.04 -0.53
C PHE A 70 -14.29 4.09 -1.56
N MET A 71 -13.55 3.03 -1.95
CA MET A 71 -14.08 1.97 -2.81
C MET A 71 -15.37 1.37 -2.25
N GLY A 72 -16.36 1.24 -3.11
CA GLY A 72 -17.70 0.74 -2.75
C GLY A 72 -18.57 1.73 -1.96
N SER A 73 -18.13 2.97 -1.76
CA SER A 73 -18.91 4.02 -1.12
C SER A 73 -19.65 4.91 -2.15
N GLU A 74 -20.58 5.73 -1.66
CA GLU A 74 -21.31 6.70 -2.49
C GLU A 74 -20.57 8.05 -2.64
N ARG A 75 -19.33 8.14 -2.12
CA ARG A 75 -18.55 9.37 -2.20
C ARG A 75 -18.24 9.72 -3.65
N GLN A 76 -18.46 10.97 -4.00
CA GLN A 76 -18.16 11.54 -5.31
C GLN A 76 -17.03 12.56 -5.20
N TYR A 77 -16.24 12.64 -6.26
CA TYR A 77 -15.17 13.60 -6.48
C TYR A 77 -15.58 14.49 -7.65
N ASP A 78 -15.60 15.79 -7.44
CA ASP A 78 -15.85 16.76 -8.51
C ASP A 78 -14.51 17.28 -9.01
N LEU A 79 -14.17 16.96 -10.25
CA LEU A 79 -12.92 17.37 -10.89
C LEU A 79 -13.27 18.26 -12.08
N GLY A 80 -13.32 19.57 -11.85
CA GLY A 80 -13.64 20.55 -12.90
C GLY A 80 -15.05 20.43 -13.47
N GLY A 81 -16.05 20.11 -12.61
CA GLY A 81 -17.45 19.94 -12.99
C GLY A 81 -17.83 18.51 -13.42
N HIS A 82 -16.87 17.60 -13.46
CA HIS A 82 -17.11 16.18 -13.73
C HIS A 82 -17.11 15.38 -12.42
N LYS A 83 -18.14 14.58 -12.20
CA LYS A 83 -18.31 13.78 -10.97
C LYS A 83 -17.87 12.35 -11.20
N PHE A 84 -16.99 11.86 -10.34
CA PHE A 84 -16.45 10.52 -10.37
C PHE A 84 -16.62 9.82 -9.02
N ARG A 85 -16.80 8.51 -9.04
CA ARG A 85 -16.68 7.64 -7.88
C ARG A 85 -15.24 7.11 -7.74
N ALA A 86 -14.95 6.49 -6.61
CA ALA A 86 -13.66 5.84 -6.40
C ALA A 86 -13.38 4.75 -7.45
N GLU A 87 -14.41 4.03 -7.89
CA GLU A 87 -14.32 3.02 -8.94
C GLU A 87 -13.90 3.62 -10.29
N ASP A 88 -14.45 4.78 -10.66
CA ASP A 88 -14.13 5.46 -11.92
C ASP A 88 -12.67 5.93 -11.93
N LEU A 89 -12.24 6.56 -10.83
CA LEU A 89 -10.85 7.02 -10.67
C LEU A 89 -9.87 5.85 -10.64
N SER A 90 -10.22 4.76 -9.97
CA SER A 90 -9.42 3.53 -9.96
C SER A 90 -9.34 2.91 -11.36
N ALA A 91 -10.43 2.93 -12.13
CA ALA A 91 -10.43 2.44 -13.50
C ALA A 91 -9.50 3.26 -14.41
N MET A 92 -9.39 4.57 -14.21
CA MET A 92 -8.44 5.43 -14.94
C MET A 92 -6.99 5.05 -14.65
N VAL A 93 -6.65 4.79 -13.37
CA VAL A 93 -5.32 4.30 -12.98
C VAL A 93 -5.05 2.92 -13.58
N LEU A 94 -6.00 1.98 -13.47
CA LEU A 94 -5.87 0.63 -14.02
C LEU A 94 -5.71 0.65 -15.54
N ARG A 95 -6.42 1.54 -16.25
CA ARG A 95 -6.26 1.72 -17.69
C ARG A 95 -4.88 2.23 -18.06
N SER A 96 -4.34 3.20 -17.31
CA SER A 96 -2.97 3.69 -17.52
C SER A 96 -1.94 2.57 -17.33
N LEU A 97 -2.08 1.74 -16.27
CA LEU A 97 -1.19 0.59 -16.05
C LEU A 97 -1.32 -0.48 -17.16
N LYS A 98 -2.54 -0.70 -17.66
CA LYS A 98 -2.77 -1.59 -18.81
C LYS A 98 -2.05 -1.11 -20.07
N GLU A 99 -2.19 0.19 -20.40
CA GLU A 99 -1.52 0.81 -21.55
C GLU A 99 0.00 0.72 -21.43
N ASP A 100 0.55 0.99 -20.24
CA ASP A 100 1.98 0.83 -19.97
C ASP A 100 2.43 -0.63 -20.13
N ALA A 101 1.60 -1.59 -19.67
CA ALA A 101 1.88 -3.01 -19.83
C ALA A 101 1.83 -3.45 -21.29
N GLU A 102 0.85 -3.00 -22.08
CA GLU A 102 0.75 -3.29 -23.51
C GLU A 102 1.96 -2.74 -24.28
N ALA A 103 2.41 -1.53 -23.93
CA ALA A 103 3.61 -0.93 -24.52
C ALA A 103 4.89 -1.69 -24.16
N PHE A 104 5.02 -2.18 -22.92
CA PHE A 104 6.16 -2.96 -22.47
C PHE A 104 6.21 -4.35 -23.08
N LEU A 105 5.06 -5.05 -23.14
CA LEU A 105 4.96 -6.42 -23.61
C LEU A 105 4.88 -6.54 -25.15
N GLY A 106 4.47 -5.47 -25.84
CA GLY A 106 4.25 -5.47 -27.29
C GLY A 106 3.03 -6.28 -27.73
N GLU A 107 2.12 -6.62 -26.80
CA GLU A 107 0.90 -7.38 -27.07
C GLU A 107 -0.29 -6.88 -26.22
N PRO A 108 -1.54 -7.15 -26.62
CA PRO A 108 -2.71 -6.77 -25.86
C PRO A 108 -2.76 -7.44 -24.48
N VAL A 109 -3.10 -6.65 -23.45
CA VAL A 109 -3.36 -7.11 -22.08
C VAL A 109 -4.87 -7.13 -21.85
N THR A 110 -5.41 -8.32 -21.65
CA THR A 110 -6.87 -8.53 -21.54
C THR A 110 -7.32 -8.97 -20.16
N GLU A 111 -6.41 -9.51 -19.35
CA GLU A 111 -6.72 -10.14 -18.06
C GLU A 111 -5.82 -9.62 -16.95
N ALA A 112 -6.35 -9.55 -15.73
CA ALA A 112 -5.56 -9.14 -14.57
C ALA A 112 -5.93 -9.91 -13.28
N VAL A 113 -4.94 -10.04 -12.40
CA VAL A 113 -5.10 -10.31 -10.97
C VAL A 113 -4.84 -8.99 -10.25
N ILE A 114 -5.81 -8.51 -9.45
CA ILE A 114 -5.72 -7.21 -8.77
C ILE A 114 -5.68 -7.43 -7.27
N SER A 115 -4.74 -6.75 -6.58
CA SER A 115 -4.62 -6.81 -5.12
C SER A 115 -5.63 -5.90 -4.42
N VAL A 116 -6.02 -6.32 -3.22
CA VAL A 116 -6.83 -5.51 -2.28
C VAL A 116 -6.33 -5.72 -0.86
N PRO A 117 -6.50 -4.74 0.04
CA PRO A 117 -6.26 -4.94 1.47
C PRO A 117 -7.04 -6.14 2.01
N ALA A 118 -6.45 -6.87 2.96
CA ALA A 118 -7.06 -8.06 3.52
C ALA A 118 -8.40 -7.78 4.24
N TYR A 119 -8.59 -6.55 4.76
CA TYR A 119 -9.81 -6.13 5.43
C TYR A 119 -10.93 -5.68 4.50
N PHE A 120 -10.71 -5.64 3.17
CA PHE A 120 -11.77 -5.28 2.23
C PHE A 120 -12.90 -6.31 2.29
N ASP A 121 -14.11 -5.82 2.56
CA ASP A 121 -15.35 -6.60 2.49
C ASP A 121 -15.74 -6.91 1.03
N ASP A 122 -16.74 -7.74 0.86
CA ASP A 122 -17.25 -8.14 -0.46
C ASP A 122 -17.67 -6.95 -1.33
N LYS A 123 -18.22 -5.89 -0.73
CA LYS A 123 -18.65 -4.71 -1.47
C LYS A 123 -17.45 -4.00 -2.09
N ARG A 124 -16.36 -3.81 -1.32
CA ARG A 124 -15.12 -3.18 -1.80
C ARG A 124 -14.38 -4.07 -2.80
N ARG A 125 -14.37 -5.39 -2.59
CA ARG A 125 -13.79 -6.36 -3.55
C ARG A 125 -14.53 -6.32 -4.89
N ARG A 126 -15.87 -6.31 -4.89
CA ARG A 126 -16.68 -6.15 -6.10
C ARG A 126 -16.46 -4.80 -6.78
N ALA A 127 -16.36 -3.72 -6.01
CA ALA A 127 -16.04 -2.39 -6.56
C ALA A 127 -14.67 -2.36 -7.25
N THR A 128 -13.66 -3.02 -6.66
CA THR A 128 -12.32 -3.15 -7.29
C THR A 128 -12.40 -3.97 -8.58
N LYS A 129 -13.17 -5.06 -8.58
CA LYS A 129 -13.40 -5.85 -9.79
C LYS A 129 -14.07 -5.02 -10.88
N ALA A 130 -15.13 -4.28 -10.54
CA ALA A 130 -15.84 -3.39 -11.46
C ALA A 130 -14.91 -2.30 -12.04
N ALA A 131 -14.00 -1.71 -11.22
CA ALA A 131 -13.00 -0.78 -11.70
C ALA A 131 -12.06 -1.41 -12.76
N GLY A 132 -11.65 -2.66 -12.57
CA GLY A 132 -10.87 -3.41 -13.55
C GLY A 132 -11.64 -3.64 -14.85
N GLU A 133 -12.91 -4.00 -14.75
CA GLU A 133 -13.78 -4.20 -15.91
C GLU A 133 -14.01 -2.88 -16.69
N LEU A 134 -14.20 -1.76 -15.99
CA LEU A 134 -14.27 -0.41 -16.59
C LEU A 134 -12.95 0.00 -17.27
N ALA A 135 -11.81 -0.50 -16.81
CA ALA A 135 -10.51 -0.31 -17.46
C ALA A 135 -10.32 -1.21 -18.70
N GLY A 136 -11.28 -2.09 -19.01
CA GLY A 136 -11.19 -3.04 -20.12
C GLY A 136 -10.34 -4.26 -19.81
N LEU A 137 -10.29 -4.67 -18.53
CA LEU A 137 -9.60 -5.88 -18.07
C LEU A 137 -10.63 -6.91 -17.58
N LYS A 138 -10.47 -8.16 -17.99
CA LYS A 138 -11.16 -9.27 -17.34
C LYS A 138 -10.43 -9.55 -16.02
N VAL A 139 -11.08 -9.26 -14.90
CA VAL A 139 -10.49 -9.49 -13.58
C VAL A 139 -10.65 -10.96 -13.21
N GLU A 140 -9.59 -11.71 -13.39
CA GLU A 140 -9.56 -13.15 -13.17
C GLU A 140 -9.62 -13.50 -11.68
N ARG A 141 -8.95 -12.71 -10.85
CA ARG A 141 -8.95 -12.87 -9.40
C ARG A 141 -8.71 -11.54 -8.69
N ILE A 142 -9.38 -11.39 -7.55
CA ILE A 142 -9.00 -10.43 -6.50
C ILE A 142 -8.20 -11.21 -5.46
N ILE A 143 -6.98 -10.75 -5.15
CA ILE A 143 -6.09 -11.38 -4.17
C ILE A 143 -5.86 -10.40 -3.00
N SER A 144 -5.70 -10.91 -1.77
CA SER A 144 -5.32 -10.04 -0.66
C SER A 144 -3.84 -9.64 -0.74
N GLU A 145 -3.52 -8.39 -0.39
CA GLU A 145 -2.16 -7.85 -0.40
C GLU A 145 -1.18 -8.73 0.39
N PRO A 146 -1.48 -9.17 1.65
CA PRO A 146 -0.55 -10.03 2.38
C PRO A 146 -0.37 -11.43 1.75
N THR A 147 -1.40 -11.96 1.11
CA THR A 147 -1.28 -13.23 0.37
C THR A 147 -0.38 -13.07 -0.85
N ALA A 148 -0.53 -11.99 -1.60
CA ALA A 148 0.31 -11.69 -2.75
C ALA A 148 1.78 -11.51 -2.32
N ALA A 149 2.03 -10.73 -1.25
CA ALA A 149 3.36 -10.57 -0.69
C ALA A 149 3.98 -11.92 -0.28
N ALA A 150 3.22 -12.75 0.43
CA ALA A 150 3.68 -14.09 0.83
C ALA A 150 4.10 -14.95 -0.37
N ILE A 151 3.36 -14.90 -1.47
CA ILE A 151 3.72 -15.62 -2.70
C ILE A 151 5.07 -15.13 -3.24
N THR A 152 5.31 -13.83 -3.28
CA THR A 152 6.54 -13.25 -3.82
C THR A 152 7.79 -13.66 -3.04
N TYR A 153 7.69 -13.73 -1.72
CA TYR A 153 8.80 -14.16 -0.87
C TYR A 153 9.09 -15.68 -0.94
N GLY A 154 8.47 -16.40 -1.90
CA GLY A 154 8.71 -17.83 -2.08
C GLY A 154 8.23 -18.68 -0.93
N LEU A 155 7.33 -18.16 -0.11
CA LEU A 155 6.85 -18.84 1.09
C LEU A 155 6.13 -20.16 0.75
N TYR A 156 5.66 -20.29 -0.48
CA TYR A 156 5.05 -21.52 -1.02
C TYR A 156 6.06 -22.66 -1.31
N GLU A 157 7.36 -22.34 -1.35
CA GLU A 157 8.42 -23.36 -1.56
C GLU A 157 8.85 -24.03 -0.24
N LYS A 158 8.44 -23.48 0.89
CA LYS A 158 8.74 -24.04 2.22
C LYS A 158 7.90 -25.29 2.46
N THR A 159 8.54 -26.33 2.98
CA THR A 159 7.93 -27.65 3.18
C THR A 159 7.41 -27.87 4.60
N GLU A 160 7.73 -26.97 5.52
CA GLU A 160 7.36 -27.05 6.93
C GLU A 160 6.24 -26.05 7.26
N ASN A 161 5.49 -26.34 8.33
CA ASN A 161 4.53 -25.39 8.87
C ASN A 161 5.27 -24.12 9.32
N THR A 162 5.02 -23.02 8.61
CA THR A 162 5.74 -21.74 8.84
C THR A 162 4.72 -20.63 9.05
N ARG A 163 4.96 -19.81 10.06
CA ARG A 163 4.13 -18.65 10.39
C ARG A 163 4.83 -17.35 9.99
N PHE A 164 4.13 -16.58 9.21
CA PHE A 164 4.61 -15.30 8.68
C PHE A 164 3.81 -14.16 9.27
N LEU A 165 4.49 -13.08 9.56
CA LEU A 165 3.85 -11.81 9.82
C LEU A 165 4.15 -10.89 8.65
N VAL A 166 3.12 -10.45 7.94
CA VAL A 166 3.22 -9.40 6.93
C VAL A 166 2.91 -8.07 7.60
N PHE A 167 3.92 -7.20 7.62
CA PHE A 167 3.86 -5.85 8.14
C PHE A 167 3.78 -4.90 6.95
N ASP A 168 2.58 -4.44 6.63
CA ASP A 168 2.31 -3.59 5.47
C ASP A 168 2.07 -2.15 5.92
N LEU A 169 3.07 -1.29 5.70
CA LEU A 169 2.98 0.15 5.97
C LEU A 169 3.10 0.92 4.67
N GLY A 170 1.96 1.30 4.14
CA GLY A 170 1.82 2.14 2.97
C GLY A 170 1.96 3.63 3.26
N GLY A 171 1.59 4.48 2.29
CA GLY A 171 1.59 5.93 2.47
C GLY A 171 0.57 6.42 3.49
N GLY A 172 -0.58 5.76 3.60
CA GLY A 172 -1.68 6.22 4.45
C GLY A 172 -2.39 5.16 5.27
N THR A 173 -1.99 3.89 5.17
CA THR A 173 -2.60 2.77 5.89
C THR A 173 -1.51 1.86 6.47
N PHE A 174 -1.85 1.22 7.56
CA PHE A 174 -1.04 0.19 8.20
C PHE A 174 -1.86 -1.07 8.39
N ASP A 175 -1.38 -2.19 7.87
CA ASP A 175 -1.99 -3.50 8.01
C ASP A 175 -0.99 -4.52 8.52
N VAL A 176 -1.45 -5.38 9.41
CA VAL A 176 -0.69 -6.53 9.92
C VAL A 176 -1.50 -7.78 9.68
N SER A 177 -0.90 -8.74 9.00
CA SER A 177 -1.53 -10.03 8.76
C SER A 177 -0.63 -11.16 9.25
N ILE A 178 -1.22 -12.13 9.93
CA ILE A 178 -0.54 -13.37 10.30
C ILE A 178 -1.04 -14.46 9.37
N LEU A 179 -0.11 -15.07 8.66
CA LEU A 179 -0.36 -16.18 7.74
C LEU A 179 0.32 -17.44 8.26
N GLU A 180 -0.29 -18.56 8.00
CA GLU A 180 0.26 -19.88 8.30
C GLU A 180 0.29 -20.73 7.03
N LEU A 181 1.46 -21.25 6.71
CA LEU A 181 1.64 -22.22 5.64
C LEU A 181 1.58 -23.62 6.27
N ALA A 182 0.60 -24.42 5.87
CA ALA A 182 0.43 -25.81 6.28
C ALA A 182 0.42 -26.71 5.04
N GLY A 183 1.55 -27.29 4.70
CA GLY A 183 1.73 -28.03 3.45
C GLY A 183 1.48 -27.10 2.23
N PRO A 184 0.56 -27.44 1.30
CA PRO A 184 0.26 -26.60 0.15
C PRO A 184 -0.78 -25.48 0.43
N ILE A 185 -1.23 -25.34 1.68
CA ILE A 185 -2.30 -24.41 2.05
C ILE A 185 -1.70 -23.21 2.75
N LEU A 186 -1.90 -22.02 2.17
CA LEU A 186 -1.58 -20.75 2.81
C LEU A 186 -2.88 -20.14 3.37
N GLU A 187 -2.97 -20.01 4.69
CA GLU A 187 -4.12 -19.51 5.41
C GLU A 187 -3.82 -18.16 6.07
N VAL A 188 -4.72 -17.18 5.92
CA VAL A 188 -4.67 -15.93 6.69
C VAL A 188 -5.36 -16.15 8.04
N ARG A 189 -4.59 -16.18 9.13
CA ARG A 189 -5.08 -16.46 10.49
C ARG A 189 -5.69 -15.25 11.17
N ALA A 190 -5.07 -14.08 10.99
CA ALA A 190 -5.55 -12.84 11.58
C ALA A 190 -5.13 -11.64 10.74
N VAL A 191 -5.94 -10.58 10.79
CA VAL A 191 -5.65 -9.27 10.21
C VAL A 191 -6.07 -8.19 11.18
N ALA A 192 -5.21 -7.21 11.39
CA ALA A 192 -5.53 -5.99 12.12
C ALA A 192 -4.84 -4.80 11.43
N GLY A 193 -5.36 -3.58 11.61
CA GLY A 193 -4.78 -2.42 10.94
C GLY A 193 -5.26 -1.10 11.51
N ASP A 194 -4.65 -0.02 11.00
CA ASP A 194 -5.05 1.38 11.21
C ASP A 194 -5.12 2.08 9.85
N ASN A 195 -6.34 2.40 9.41
CA ASN A 195 -6.61 3.00 8.10
C ASN A 195 -6.16 4.47 7.97
N TYR A 196 -5.65 5.05 9.05
CA TYR A 196 -5.22 6.44 9.15
C TYR A 196 -3.78 6.56 9.66
N LEU A 197 -2.99 5.49 9.53
CA LEU A 197 -1.57 5.44 9.89
C LEU A 197 -0.75 4.97 8.70
N GLY A 198 0.19 5.79 8.26
CA GLY A 198 1.05 5.49 7.12
C GLY A 198 2.18 6.50 6.99
N GLY A 199 2.94 6.42 5.92
CA GLY A 199 4.09 7.28 5.63
C GLY A 199 3.79 8.77 5.70
N GLU A 200 2.56 9.20 5.38
CA GLU A 200 2.11 10.59 5.49
C GLU A 200 2.16 11.11 6.93
N ASN A 201 1.84 10.27 7.92
CA ASN A 201 1.93 10.66 9.32
C ASN A 201 3.39 10.95 9.73
N PHE A 202 4.34 10.15 9.20
CA PHE A 202 5.77 10.36 9.43
C PHE A 202 6.31 11.62 8.72
N THR A 203 5.75 11.97 7.56
CA THR A 203 6.01 13.24 6.88
C THR A 203 5.49 14.40 7.72
N ARG A 204 4.27 14.27 8.26
CA ARG A 204 3.64 15.30 9.10
C ARG A 204 4.46 15.63 10.35
N VAL A 205 5.10 14.64 10.98
CA VAL A 205 6.01 14.87 12.10
C VAL A 205 7.15 15.83 11.74
N LEU A 206 7.70 15.72 10.52
CA LEU A 206 8.74 16.63 10.04
C LEU A 206 8.21 18.05 9.76
N GLU A 207 7.01 18.14 9.21
CA GLU A 207 6.35 19.45 9.00
C GLU A 207 6.13 20.18 10.34
N GLU A 208 5.57 19.48 11.33
CA GLU A 208 5.33 20.03 12.66
C GLU A 208 6.64 20.46 13.35
N ALA A 209 7.69 19.65 13.24
CA ALA A 209 9.01 20.01 13.75
C ALA A 209 9.59 21.24 13.02
N PHE A 210 9.39 21.33 11.70
CA PHE A 210 9.83 22.46 10.90
C PHE A 210 9.07 23.75 11.27
N PHE A 211 7.74 23.67 11.45
CA PHE A 211 6.93 24.80 11.91
C PHE A 211 7.35 25.27 13.28
N ALA A 212 7.48 24.37 14.23
CA ALA A 212 7.90 24.68 15.59
C ALA A 212 9.30 25.35 15.63
N ARG A 213 10.26 24.79 14.88
CA ARG A 213 11.66 25.29 14.85
C ARG A 213 11.76 26.71 14.27
N ASN A 214 10.89 27.03 13.30
CA ASN A 214 10.95 28.29 12.56
C ASN A 214 9.84 29.28 12.95
N GLU A 215 9.07 28.99 14.00
CA GLU A 215 7.95 29.82 14.48
C GLU A 215 6.94 30.14 13.38
N ILE A 216 6.63 29.14 12.54
CA ILE A 216 5.69 29.27 11.42
C ILE A 216 4.29 28.93 11.91
N ASP A 217 3.35 29.82 11.64
CA ASP A 217 1.92 29.62 11.85
C ASP A 217 1.34 28.95 10.59
N GLU A 218 1.00 27.68 10.70
CA GLU A 218 0.48 26.89 9.57
C GLU A 218 -0.81 27.47 8.99
N GLU A 219 -1.69 28.02 9.83
CA GLU A 219 -2.99 28.58 9.39
C GLU A 219 -2.83 29.82 8.46
N LYS A 220 -1.67 30.48 8.52
CA LYS A 220 -1.33 31.64 7.70
C LYS A 220 -0.60 31.32 6.40
N LEU A 221 -0.27 30.04 6.18
CA LEU A 221 0.41 29.63 4.96
C LEU A 221 -0.55 29.63 3.77
N ASP A 222 -0.07 30.15 2.64
CA ASP A 222 -0.73 29.92 1.37
C ASP A 222 -0.55 28.46 0.92
N ARG A 223 -1.47 27.97 0.10
CA ARG A 223 -1.49 26.57 -0.37
C ARG A 223 -0.20 26.14 -1.07
N LYS A 224 0.40 27.04 -1.83
CA LYS A 224 1.65 26.76 -2.57
C LYS A 224 2.81 26.54 -1.61
N THR A 225 2.97 27.43 -0.63
CA THR A 225 4.02 27.31 0.39
C THR A 225 3.81 26.05 1.24
N ALA A 226 2.58 25.73 1.62
CA ALA A 226 2.27 24.50 2.35
C ALA A 226 2.66 23.25 1.54
N ALA A 227 2.33 23.21 0.24
CA ALA A 227 2.73 22.09 -0.64
C ALA A 227 4.25 21.97 -0.79
N MET A 228 4.98 23.09 -0.87
CA MET A 228 6.44 23.08 -0.91
C MET A 228 7.06 22.53 0.38
N ILE A 229 6.52 22.90 1.54
CA ILE A 229 6.98 22.40 2.84
C ILE A 229 6.71 20.90 2.92
N HIS A 230 5.51 20.43 2.54
CA HIS A 230 5.17 19.01 2.47
C HIS A 230 6.14 18.22 1.59
N GLN A 231 6.44 18.72 0.39
CA GLN A 231 7.39 18.07 -0.51
C GLN A 231 8.81 18.03 0.07
N ALA A 232 9.24 19.10 0.74
CA ALA A 232 10.54 19.16 1.41
C ALA A 232 10.62 18.17 2.57
N ALA A 233 9.55 18.03 3.36
CA ALA A 233 9.43 17.04 4.45
C ALA A 233 9.46 15.60 3.91
N GLU A 234 8.72 15.30 2.85
CA GLU A 234 8.71 13.99 2.20
C GLU A 234 10.11 13.61 1.66
N ASN A 235 10.82 14.56 1.04
CA ASN A 235 12.19 14.37 0.58
C ASN A 235 13.16 14.19 1.76
N CYS A 236 13.01 14.95 2.84
CA CYS A 236 13.78 14.83 4.07
C CYS A 236 13.60 13.43 4.68
N LYS A 237 12.36 12.97 4.82
CA LYS A 237 12.01 11.63 5.32
C LYS A 237 12.76 10.52 4.56
N LYS A 238 12.82 10.60 3.24
CA LYS A 238 13.49 9.60 2.40
C LYS A 238 15.02 9.57 2.57
N ARG A 239 15.63 10.68 2.96
CA ARG A 239 17.09 10.77 3.14
C ARG A 239 17.60 10.20 4.46
N PHE A 240 16.74 10.05 5.49
CA PHE A 240 17.14 9.43 6.76
C PHE A 240 17.78 8.03 6.63
N GLY A 241 17.52 7.32 5.53
CA GLY A 241 18.19 6.04 5.23
C GLY A 241 19.63 6.17 4.74
N GLN A 242 20.09 7.39 4.39
CA GLN A 242 21.36 7.65 3.73
C GLN A 242 22.20 8.70 4.43
N GLU A 243 21.58 9.64 5.14
CA GLU A 243 22.22 10.81 5.76
C GLU A 243 21.91 10.86 7.26
N ASN A 244 22.86 11.34 8.07
CA ASN A 244 22.68 11.63 9.49
C ASN A 244 23.72 12.66 9.95
N PRO A 245 23.33 13.90 10.34
CA PRO A 245 21.96 14.42 10.37
C PRO A 245 21.38 14.71 8.97
N VAL A 246 20.06 14.86 8.89
CA VAL A 246 19.34 15.25 7.67
C VAL A 246 18.89 16.71 7.81
N GLU A 247 19.10 17.48 6.75
CA GLU A 247 18.66 18.87 6.68
C GLU A 247 17.42 19.01 5.78
N MET A 248 16.38 19.65 6.26
CA MET A 248 15.20 20.08 5.51
C MET A 248 15.27 21.60 5.31
N CYS A 249 15.18 22.06 4.06
CA CYS A 249 15.16 23.47 3.69
C CYS A 249 13.90 23.80 2.89
N CYS A 250 13.29 24.97 3.18
CA CYS A 250 12.18 25.50 2.40
C CYS A 250 12.13 27.03 2.50
N ALA A 251 11.79 27.69 1.39
CA ALA A 251 11.58 29.13 1.38
C ALA A 251 10.18 29.47 1.90
N VAL A 252 10.09 30.29 2.94
CA VAL A 252 8.83 30.77 3.53
C VAL A 252 8.91 32.28 3.71
N GLY A 253 7.97 33.00 3.12
CA GLY A 253 7.95 34.47 3.20
C GLY A 253 9.20 35.14 2.61
N GLY A 254 9.80 34.55 1.57
CA GLY A 254 11.03 35.02 0.93
C GLY A 254 12.32 34.77 1.71
N GLN A 255 12.25 34.04 2.82
CA GLN A 255 13.42 33.61 3.63
C GLN A 255 13.60 32.11 3.57
N GLU A 256 14.84 31.66 3.46
CA GLU A 256 15.16 30.24 3.59
C GLU A 256 15.09 29.82 5.07
N LYS A 257 14.22 28.87 5.36
CA LYS A 257 14.04 28.28 6.67
C LYS A 257 14.61 26.86 6.67
N ARG A 258 15.17 26.43 7.82
CA ARG A 258 15.89 25.15 7.92
C ARG A 258 15.49 24.38 9.17
N LEU A 259 15.52 23.06 9.05
CA LEU A 259 15.41 22.10 10.13
C LEU A 259 16.51 21.05 9.96
N VAL A 260 17.31 20.84 10.98
CA VAL A 260 18.33 19.77 10.98
C VAL A 260 17.99 18.79 12.09
N LEU A 261 17.87 17.52 11.77
CA LEU A 261 17.56 16.44 12.72
C LEU A 261 18.52 15.27 12.55
N SER A 262 19.00 14.75 13.67
CA SER A 262 19.64 13.44 13.70
C SER A 262 18.60 12.33 13.63
N HIS A 263 19.05 11.09 13.34
CA HIS A 263 18.20 9.89 13.38
C HIS A 263 17.50 9.75 14.74
N LYS A 264 18.23 9.99 15.83
CA LYS A 264 17.69 9.85 17.19
C LYS A 264 16.59 10.87 17.48
N GLU A 265 16.79 12.12 17.11
CA GLU A 265 15.76 13.16 17.27
C GLU A 265 14.50 12.84 16.45
N TYR A 266 14.66 12.34 15.22
CA TYR A 266 13.52 11.93 14.42
C TYR A 266 12.81 10.69 14.99
N GLU A 267 13.56 9.69 15.49
CA GLU A 267 12.99 8.53 16.19
C GLU A 267 12.15 8.97 17.40
N ASP A 268 12.68 9.88 18.22
CA ASP A 268 11.99 10.40 19.41
C ASP A 268 10.70 11.14 19.04
N LEU A 269 10.71 11.92 17.97
CA LEU A 269 9.51 12.59 17.43
C LEU A 269 8.48 11.59 16.91
N CYS A 270 8.92 10.45 16.36
CA CYS A 270 8.04 9.41 15.82
C CYS A 270 7.48 8.46 16.89
N GLU A 271 7.94 8.51 18.14
CA GLU A 271 7.51 7.57 19.20
C GLU A 271 5.97 7.42 19.31
N PRO A 272 5.16 8.49 19.25
CA PRO A 272 3.71 8.35 19.31
C PRO A 272 3.13 7.53 18.12
N LEU A 273 3.75 7.61 16.95
CA LEU A 273 3.36 6.81 15.77
C LEU A 273 3.79 5.35 15.92
N LEU A 274 4.98 5.11 16.47
CA LEU A 274 5.48 3.75 16.76
C LEU A 274 4.57 3.04 17.77
N GLU A 275 4.10 3.73 18.79
CA GLU A 275 3.11 3.18 19.74
C GLU A 275 1.75 2.89 19.07
N ARG A 276 1.35 3.68 18.07
CA ARG A 276 0.16 3.36 17.28
C ARG A 276 0.33 2.09 16.44
N LEU A 277 1.53 1.80 15.93
CA LEU A 277 1.83 0.55 15.22
C LEU A 277 1.72 -0.68 16.13
N ARG A 278 2.02 -0.55 17.43
CA ARG A 278 1.96 -1.67 18.42
C ARG A 278 0.56 -2.23 18.57
N LYS A 279 -0.47 -1.40 18.55
CA LYS A 279 -1.85 -1.83 18.81
C LYS A 279 -2.38 -2.85 17.80
N PRO A 280 -2.30 -2.61 16.47
CA PRO A 280 -2.67 -3.62 15.47
C PRO A 280 -1.82 -4.89 15.56
N LEU A 281 -0.52 -4.76 15.84
CA LEU A 281 0.38 -5.90 16.05
C LEU A 281 -0.09 -6.79 17.21
N GLN A 282 -0.32 -6.20 18.37
CA GLN A 282 -0.79 -6.94 19.54
C GLN A 282 -2.15 -7.60 19.28
N ARG A 283 -3.04 -6.90 18.58
CA ARG A 283 -4.35 -7.42 18.20
C ARG A 283 -4.24 -8.61 17.25
N SER A 284 -3.44 -8.52 16.19
CA SER A 284 -3.28 -9.62 15.24
C SER A 284 -2.67 -10.86 15.88
N ILE A 285 -1.68 -10.70 16.78
CA ILE A 285 -1.08 -11.78 17.56
C ILE A 285 -2.14 -12.45 18.45
N ALA A 286 -2.93 -11.66 19.17
CA ALA A 286 -3.99 -12.19 20.03
C ALA A 286 -5.11 -12.89 19.24
N ASP A 287 -5.54 -12.31 18.11
CA ASP A 287 -6.59 -12.88 17.25
C ASP A 287 -6.13 -14.19 16.56
N ALA A 288 -4.84 -14.32 16.24
CA ALA A 288 -4.25 -15.53 15.70
C ALA A 288 -3.98 -16.61 16.77
N HIS A 289 -4.11 -16.28 18.06
CA HIS A 289 -3.76 -17.17 19.19
C HIS A 289 -2.31 -17.67 19.16
N VAL A 290 -1.37 -16.81 18.77
CA VAL A 290 0.08 -17.11 18.72
C VAL A 290 0.86 -16.19 19.64
N ARG A 291 2.11 -16.53 19.96
CA ARG A 291 3.07 -15.64 20.63
C ARG A 291 3.99 -15.00 19.60
N LEU A 292 4.63 -13.90 19.94
CA LEU A 292 5.65 -13.26 19.08
C LEU A 292 6.78 -14.23 18.72
N SER A 293 7.16 -15.14 19.65
CA SER A 293 8.18 -16.18 19.44
C SER A 293 7.77 -17.22 18.41
N ASP A 294 6.47 -17.36 18.15
CA ASP A 294 5.93 -18.39 17.24
C ASP A 294 5.88 -17.88 15.77
N ILE A 295 6.25 -16.61 15.55
CA ILE A 295 6.41 -16.03 14.21
C ILE A 295 7.79 -16.41 13.69
N ASP A 296 7.82 -17.16 12.61
CA ASP A 296 9.07 -17.63 12.01
C ASP A 296 9.74 -16.51 11.19
N GLU A 297 8.96 -15.78 10.42
CA GLU A 297 9.45 -14.72 9.55
C GLU A 297 8.58 -13.46 9.58
N VAL A 298 9.24 -12.31 9.39
CA VAL A 298 8.59 -11.00 9.26
C VAL A 298 8.88 -10.45 7.87
N VAL A 299 7.82 -10.19 7.13
CA VAL A 299 7.84 -9.66 5.77
C VAL A 299 7.40 -8.21 5.79
N LEU A 300 8.23 -7.32 5.26
CA LEU A 300 7.94 -5.89 5.14
C LEU A 300 7.36 -5.58 3.77
N VAL A 301 6.22 -4.89 3.77
CA VAL A 301 5.50 -4.44 2.57
C VAL A 301 5.19 -2.97 2.69
N GLY A 302 5.13 -2.27 1.55
CA GLY A 302 4.85 -0.84 1.49
C GLY A 302 6.07 0.04 1.69
N GLY A 303 6.09 1.17 0.98
CA GLY A 303 7.26 2.06 0.90
C GLY A 303 7.68 2.67 2.22
N ALA A 304 6.76 2.88 3.15
CA ALA A 304 7.06 3.45 4.45
C ALA A 304 7.86 2.49 5.36
N THR A 305 7.86 1.18 5.10
CA THR A 305 8.71 0.22 5.82
C THR A 305 10.20 0.38 5.52
N ARG A 306 10.56 1.15 4.50
CA ARG A 306 11.95 1.47 4.17
C ARG A 306 12.60 2.45 5.15
N MET A 307 11.80 3.20 5.92
CA MET A 307 12.30 4.13 6.91
C MET A 307 13.08 3.40 8.00
N PRO A 308 14.30 3.85 8.36
CA PRO A 308 15.09 3.23 9.42
C PRO A 308 14.33 3.12 10.74
N VAL A 309 13.60 4.16 11.14
CA VAL A 309 12.80 4.19 12.38
C VAL A 309 11.77 3.05 12.44
N VAL A 310 11.17 2.67 11.32
CA VAL A 310 10.21 1.56 11.23
C VAL A 310 10.93 0.22 11.24
N ARG A 311 12.04 0.08 10.50
CA ARG A 311 12.84 -1.15 10.51
C ARG A 311 13.40 -1.45 11.90
N ASP A 312 13.95 -0.45 12.56
CA ASP A 312 14.48 -0.58 13.90
C ASP A 312 13.39 -0.96 14.90
N PHE A 313 12.20 -0.37 14.77
CA PHE A 313 11.04 -0.75 15.56
C PHE A 313 10.69 -2.23 15.39
N VAL A 314 10.63 -2.73 14.16
CA VAL A 314 10.34 -4.15 13.86
C VAL A 314 11.44 -5.05 14.42
N VAL A 315 12.72 -4.73 14.21
CA VAL A 315 13.85 -5.51 14.74
C VAL A 315 13.84 -5.55 16.27
N LYS A 316 13.61 -4.42 16.94
CA LYS A 316 13.51 -4.33 18.41
C LYS A 316 12.35 -5.16 18.95
N LEU A 317 11.22 -5.24 18.22
CA LEU A 317 10.03 -5.94 18.67
C LEU A 317 10.13 -7.46 18.48
N PHE A 318 10.61 -7.91 17.33
CA PHE A 318 10.64 -9.34 16.97
C PHE A 318 11.98 -10.02 17.28
N HIS A 319 13.04 -9.25 17.58
CA HIS A 319 14.42 -9.73 17.70
C HIS A 319 14.87 -10.54 16.46
N LYS A 320 14.33 -10.20 15.31
CA LYS A 320 14.62 -10.81 14.01
C LYS A 320 14.79 -9.72 12.97
N PHE A 321 15.70 -9.95 12.02
CA PHE A 321 15.81 -9.09 10.85
C PHE A 321 14.70 -9.47 9.86
N PRO A 322 13.93 -8.49 9.36
CA PRO A 322 12.94 -8.76 8.32
C PRO A 322 13.62 -9.20 7.03
N ASP A 323 12.93 -10.02 6.25
CA ASP A 323 13.40 -10.40 4.92
C ASP A 323 13.42 -9.17 4.00
N VAL A 324 14.55 -8.96 3.32
CA VAL A 324 14.79 -7.83 2.42
C VAL A 324 15.13 -8.28 0.99
N THR A 325 14.89 -9.54 0.66
CA THR A 325 15.18 -10.11 -0.67
C THR A 325 14.33 -9.51 -1.77
N VAL A 326 13.12 -9.03 -1.41
CA VAL A 326 12.20 -8.37 -2.32
C VAL A 326 12.04 -6.90 -1.92
N HIS A 327 11.93 -6.03 -2.92
CA HIS A 327 11.66 -4.62 -2.67
C HIS A 327 10.24 -4.44 -2.09
N PRO A 328 10.06 -3.82 -0.91
CA PRO A 328 8.77 -3.75 -0.24
C PRO A 328 7.64 -3.11 -1.06
N ASP A 329 7.96 -2.17 -1.95
CA ASP A 329 6.98 -1.55 -2.84
C ASP A 329 6.51 -2.49 -3.96
N GLU A 330 7.27 -3.54 -4.30
CA GLU A 330 7.05 -4.39 -5.47
C GLU A 330 6.43 -5.74 -5.12
N ALA A 331 6.54 -6.15 -3.86
CA ALA A 331 6.17 -7.48 -3.40
C ALA A 331 4.73 -7.88 -3.78
N VAL A 332 3.78 -6.98 -3.63
CA VAL A 332 2.36 -7.27 -3.90
C VAL A 332 2.09 -7.45 -5.39
N ALA A 333 2.64 -6.58 -6.25
CA ALA A 333 2.46 -6.69 -7.69
C ALA A 333 3.10 -7.95 -8.28
N LEU A 334 4.32 -8.28 -7.81
CA LEU A 334 5.02 -9.51 -8.20
C LEU A 334 4.21 -10.76 -7.82
N GLY A 335 3.69 -10.83 -6.60
CA GLY A 335 2.86 -11.95 -6.15
C GLY A 335 1.54 -12.07 -6.90
N ALA A 336 0.92 -10.95 -7.25
CA ALA A 336 -0.26 -10.93 -8.10
C ALA A 336 0.06 -11.49 -9.51
N ALA A 337 1.24 -11.19 -10.07
CA ALA A 337 1.68 -11.73 -11.35
C ALA A 337 1.94 -13.25 -11.29
N VAL A 338 2.58 -13.73 -10.22
CA VAL A 338 2.76 -15.18 -9.98
C VAL A 338 1.40 -15.86 -9.89
N GLN A 339 0.43 -15.27 -9.18
CA GLN A 339 -0.94 -15.80 -9.09
C GLN A 339 -1.63 -15.86 -10.47
N GLY A 340 -1.39 -14.89 -11.33
CA GLY A 340 -1.86 -14.88 -12.72
C GLY A 340 -1.27 -16.05 -13.52
N ALA A 341 0.04 -16.32 -13.35
CA ALA A 341 0.72 -17.44 -13.99
C ALA A 341 0.20 -18.80 -13.50
N MET A 342 -0.06 -18.95 -12.19
CA MET A 342 -0.70 -20.15 -11.63
C MET A 342 -2.06 -20.42 -12.28
N LYS A 343 -2.86 -19.36 -12.46
CA LYS A 343 -4.19 -19.46 -13.07
C LYS A 343 -4.13 -19.87 -14.53
N SER A 344 -3.16 -19.38 -15.28
CA SER A 344 -2.95 -19.75 -16.70
C SER A 344 -2.34 -21.15 -16.87
N ARG A 345 -2.15 -21.91 -15.76
CA ARG A 345 -1.50 -23.22 -15.72
C ARG A 345 -0.11 -23.21 -16.36
N ASN A 346 0.64 -22.15 -16.10
CA ASN A 346 2.04 -22.11 -16.50
C ASN A 346 2.79 -23.24 -15.78
N ARG A 347 3.46 -24.13 -16.55
CA ARG A 347 4.15 -25.32 -16.03
C ARG A 347 5.32 -25.01 -15.10
N GLU A 348 5.78 -23.77 -15.11
CA GLU A 348 6.91 -23.31 -14.29
C GLU A 348 6.49 -22.90 -12.86
N VAL A 349 5.19 -22.86 -12.58
CA VAL A 349 4.67 -22.45 -11.26
C VAL A 349 3.88 -23.60 -10.63
N LYS A 350 4.24 -23.94 -9.38
CA LYS A 350 3.49 -24.95 -8.60
C LYS A 350 2.12 -24.40 -8.20
N GLU A 351 1.09 -25.25 -8.31
CA GLU A 351 -0.25 -24.88 -7.81
C GLU A 351 -0.24 -24.82 -6.27
N MET A 352 -0.86 -23.76 -5.73
CA MET A 352 -1.06 -23.56 -4.30
C MET A 352 -2.53 -23.30 -4.01
N ILE A 353 -3.02 -23.82 -2.90
CA ILE A 353 -4.36 -23.56 -2.41
C ILE A 353 -4.30 -22.36 -1.49
N LEU A 354 -4.95 -21.26 -1.89
CA LEU A 354 -5.06 -20.05 -1.10
C LEU A 354 -6.40 -20.04 -0.38
N THR A 355 -6.38 -19.99 0.93
CA THR A 355 -7.55 -19.75 1.76
C THR A 355 -7.43 -18.37 2.40
N ASP A 356 -8.37 -17.48 2.08
CA ASP A 356 -8.46 -16.15 2.64
C ASP A 356 -9.61 -16.12 3.66
N VAL A 357 -9.43 -15.43 4.79
CA VAL A 357 -10.50 -15.25 5.77
C VAL A 357 -11.54 -14.31 5.19
N ARG A 358 -12.67 -14.85 4.77
CA ARG A 358 -13.80 -14.06 4.25
C ARG A 358 -14.42 -13.23 5.37
N SER A 359 -14.79 -11.99 5.04
CA SER A 359 -15.49 -11.08 5.96
C SER A 359 -16.79 -11.67 6.53
N GLU A 360 -17.42 -12.60 5.83
CA GLU A 360 -18.62 -13.34 6.24
C GLU A 360 -18.35 -14.31 7.39
N GLU A 361 -17.22 -15.00 7.41
CA GLU A 361 -16.84 -15.90 8.50
C GLU A 361 -16.63 -15.15 9.83
N ARG A 362 -16.16 -13.89 9.76
CA ARG A 362 -16.08 -13.02 10.94
C ARG A 362 -17.47 -12.61 11.49
N ARG A 363 -18.48 -12.47 10.62
CA ARG A 363 -19.86 -12.19 11.06
C ARG A 363 -20.48 -13.42 11.71
N VAL A 364 -20.33 -14.60 11.13
CA VAL A 364 -20.83 -15.85 11.69
C VAL A 364 -20.23 -16.13 13.06
N GLY A 365 -18.93 -15.92 13.24
CA GLY A 365 -18.26 -16.09 14.53
C GLY A 365 -18.75 -15.09 15.60
N LYS A 366 -19.13 -13.85 15.23
CA LYS A 366 -19.72 -12.88 16.15
C LYS A 366 -21.18 -13.20 16.48
N GLU A 367 -21.97 -13.66 15.54
CA GLU A 367 -23.37 -14.03 15.76
C GLU A 367 -23.48 -15.31 16.60
N CYS A 368 -22.60 -16.27 16.44
CA CYS A 368 -22.55 -17.44 17.31
C CYS A 368 -22.18 -17.09 18.76
N ARG A 369 -21.31 -16.10 18.99
CA ARG A 369 -20.96 -15.65 20.37
C ARG A 369 -22.08 -14.84 21.03
N SER A 370 -22.97 -14.19 20.29
CA SER A 370 -24.09 -13.43 20.84
C SER A 370 -25.31 -14.31 21.20
N ARG A 371 -25.38 -15.56 20.72
CA ARG A 371 -26.49 -16.51 21.03
C ARG A 371 -26.26 -17.39 22.24
N TRP A 372 -25.05 -17.40 22.83
CA TRP A 372 -24.79 -18.09 24.08
C TRP A 372 -24.80 -17.10 25.26
N SER A 373 -25.96 -16.56 25.57
CA SER A 373 -26.24 -15.95 26.88
C SER A 373 -26.71 -17.06 27.84
N PRO A 374 -26.04 -17.22 28.99
CA PRO A 374 -26.46 -18.22 29.96
C PRO A 374 -27.64 -17.69 30.80
N TYR A 375 -28.84 -17.83 30.29
CA TYR A 375 -30.06 -17.79 31.11
C TYR A 375 -31.05 -18.78 30.51
N HIS A 376 -30.98 -19.99 31.01
CA HIS A 376 -32.07 -20.81 31.48
C HIS A 376 -31.52 -21.94 32.34
#